data_8a9a8902ccbbc2a6ca3612a58c33b9b2
#
_entry.id   8a9a8902ccbbc2a6ca3612a58c33b9b2
#
_cell.length_a   1.000
_cell.length_b   1.000
_cell.length_c   1.000
_cell.angle_alpha   90.00
_cell.angle_beta   90.00
_cell.angle_gamma   90.00
#
_symmetry.space_group_name_H-M   'P 1'
#
loop_
_entity.id
_entity.type
_entity.pdbx_description
1 polymer ?
#
loop_
_entity_poly.entity_id
_entity_poly.type
_entity_poly.pdbx_seq_one_letter_code
_entity_poly.pdbx_strand_id
1 'polypeptide(L)'
;MGYRKTVLIVPPNDAEAMMIKMLADKMGLPVIASKQLHGASLDKGHDYVAAVKEGGYTRVIIVEMPGETSEEQLRKMGVQVDIIDHHHYTGLDRAHGPDGKILMSSLEQFLAMFKITDRQLKSWGFDPLLVRGIGIQDRGYIWALQDEGYTKSQIKKVMDYADTLTAHLHNPKTEGRKVKLAQAAWDRRKEWEGFYVVTTRANLQLRPRLSRIVAEEMGKPTALIIVEHGRGLIYVQESPYALHLFERFGGFTFGLDRNWGHKNVPGQKKITLRDVKNAINTVRHHS
;
A
#
# COMPACT_ATOMS: atom_id res chain seq x y z
N MET A 1 27.74 4.62 14.06
CA MET A 1 28.06 5.17 12.73
C MET A 1 26.99 6.19 12.39
N GLY A 2 27.35 7.43 12.07
CA GLY A 2 26.33 8.46 11.81
C GLY A 2 25.87 8.42 10.35
N TYR A 3 24.55 8.44 10.13
CA TYR A 3 23.93 8.50 8.80
C TYR A 3 23.97 9.89 8.16
N ARG A 4 24.96 10.73 8.53
CA ARG A 4 25.03 12.14 8.13
C ARG A 4 24.96 12.42 6.62
N LYS A 5 25.29 11.43 5.79
CA LYS A 5 25.24 11.53 4.33
C LYS A 5 24.11 10.74 3.68
N THR A 6 23.25 10.12 4.47
CA THR A 6 22.09 9.35 4.01
C THR A 6 20.82 10.08 4.41
N VAL A 7 19.85 10.16 3.51
CA VAL A 7 18.51 10.71 3.77
C VAL A 7 17.44 9.72 3.35
N LEU A 8 16.37 9.65 4.12
CA LEU A 8 15.14 8.92 3.80
C LEU A 8 14.12 9.89 3.21
N ILE A 9 13.52 9.55 2.07
CA ILE A 9 12.34 10.23 1.52
C ILE A 9 11.16 9.29 1.70
N VAL A 10 10.15 9.73 2.44
CA VAL A 10 8.99 8.88 2.77
C VAL A 10 7.71 9.71 2.82
N PRO A 11 6.57 9.20 2.25
CA PRO A 11 5.26 9.81 2.38
C PRO A 11 4.52 9.20 3.59
N PRO A 12 4.57 9.82 4.80
CA PRO A 12 3.95 9.24 6.00
C PRO A 12 2.41 9.35 5.93
N ASN A 13 1.80 8.66 4.96
CA ASN A 13 0.39 8.72 4.61
C ASN A 13 -0.39 7.44 4.97
N ASP A 14 0.28 6.42 5.50
CA ASP A 14 -0.29 5.19 6.04
C ASP A 14 0.51 4.67 7.25
N ALA A 15 0.13 3.52 7.78
CA ALA A 15 0.73 2.96 8.99
C ALA A 15 2.16 2.46 8.76
N GLU A 16 2.46 1.91 7.59
CA GLU A 16 3.78 1.40 7.24
C GLU A 16 4.78 2.54 7.10
N ALA A 17 4.48 3.54 6.28
CA ALA A 17 5.31 4.71 6.07
C ALA A 17 5.53 5.50 7.37
N MET A 18 4.49 5.61 8.22
CA MET A 18 4.61 6.20 9.56
C MET A 18 5.58 5.42 10.44
N MET A 19 5.50 4.09 10.44
CA MET A 19 6.41 3.24 11.23
C MET A 19 7.85 3.38 10.74
N ILE A 20 8.08 3.35 9.42
CA ILE A 20 9.40 3.56 8.82
C ILE A 20 9.98 4.91 9.27
N LYS A 21 9.17 5.98 9.18
CA LYS A 21 9.59 7.32 9.66
C LYS A 21 9.96 7.31 11.12
N MET A 22 9.15 6.70 12.01
CA MET A 22 9.44 6.64 13.45
C MET A 22 10.73 5.87 13.75
N LEU A 23 11.00 4.79 13.03
CA LEU A 23 12.25 4.03 13.15
C LEU A 23 13.45 4.85 12.66
N ALA A 24 13.32 5.55 11.52
CA ALA A 24 14.35 6.44 11.02
C ALA A 24 14.70 7.55 12.03
N ASP A 25 13.68 8.17 12.63
CA ASP A 25 13.86 9.18 13.68
C ASP A 25 14.64 8.61 14.89
N LYS A 26 14.31 7.38 15.33
CA LYS A 26 15.03 6.69 16.43
C LYS A 26 16.48 6.37 16.10
N MET A 27 16.78 6.14 14.84
CA MET A 27 18.14 5.88 14.35
C MET A 27 18.95 7.17 14.15
N GLY A 28 18.31 8.32 14.19
CA GLY A 28 18.93 9.60 13.81
C GLY A 28 19.21 9.68 12.29
N LEU A 29 18.45 8.95 11.49
CA LEU A 29 18.51 9.04 10.03
C LEU A 29 17.74 10.28 9.58
N PRO A 30 18.36 11.22 8.84
CA PRO A 30 17.67 12.38 8.28
C PRO A 30 16.47 11.97 7.42
N VAL A 31 15.33 12.66 7.56
CA VAL A 31 14.08 12.36 6.88
C VAL A 31 13.56 13.60 6.14
N ILE A 32 13.25 13.44 4.86
CA ILE A 32 12.44 14.35 4.06
C ILE A 32 11.05 13.74 3.95
N ALA A 33 10.11 14.21 4.77
CA ALA A 33 8.74 13.72 4.77
C ALA A 33 7.93 14.39 3.66
N SER A 34 7.38 13.61 2.75
CA SER A 34 6.44 14.08 1.74
C SER A 34 5.07 14.36 2.36
N LYS A 35 4.39 15.42 1.90
CA LYS A 35 3.00 15.72 2.28
C LYS A 35 1.98 15.10 1.33
N GLN A 36 2.44 14.30 0.36
CA GLN A 36 1.57 13.67 -0.62
C GLN A 36 0.75 12.54 0.02
N LEU A 37 -0.47 12.39 -0.47
CA LEU A 37 -1.36 11.28 -0.10
C LEU A 37 -0.98 10.01 -0.88
N HIS A 38 -1.75 8.94 -0.71
CA HIS A 38 -1.59 7.71 -1.49
C HIS A 38 -1.48 7.99 -2.99
N GLY A 39 -0.54 7.33 -3.65
CA GLY A 39 -0.11 7.62 -5.02
C GLY A 39 0.90 8.76 -5.08
N ALA A 40 1.66 8.95 -4.01
CA ALA A 40 2.80 9.85 -3.96
C ALA A 40 3.80 9.54 -5.08
N SER A 41 4.46 10.56 -5.59
CA SER A 41 5.46 10.42 -6.64
C SER A 41 6.63 11.35 -6.36
N LEU A 42 7.84 10.84 -6.60
CA LEU A 42 9.06 11.62 -6.45
C LEU A 42 9.14 12.77 -7.46
N ASP A 43 8.52 12.59 -8.64
CA ASP A 43 8.48 13.59 -9.73
C ASP A 43 7.43 14.69 -9.53
N LYS A 44 6.71 14.68 -8.40
CA LYS A 44 5.61 15.64 -8.13
C LYS A 44 5.74 16.32 -6.78
N GLY A 45 5.22 17.54 -6.72
CA GLY A 45 5.13 18.32 -5.49
C GLY A 45 6.42 19.02 -5.13
N HIS A 46 7.16 18.54 -4.15
CA HIS A 46 8.41 19.13 -3.68
C HIS A 46 9.58 18.75 -4.61
N ASP A 47 10.54 19.66 -4.77
CA ASP A 47 11.81 19.33 -5.48
C ASP A 47 12.73 18.53 -4.56
N TYR A 48 12.56 17.22 -4.59
CA TYR A 48 13.37 16.30 -3.77
C TYR A 48 14.82 16.23 -4.23
N VAL A 49 15.09 16.45 -5.53
CA VAL A 49 16.44 16.45 -6.08
C VAL A 49 17.23 17.64 -5.53
N ALA A 50 16.64 18.83 -5.54
CA ALA A 50 17.24 20.01 -4.92
C ALA A 50 17.46 19.81 -3.41
N ALA A 51 16.47 19.28 -2.69
CA ALA A 51 16.59 19.03 -1.26
C ALA A 51 17.73 18.05 -0.90
N VAL A 52 17.91 16.99 -1.69
CA VAL A 52 19.02 16.04 -1.50
C VAL A 52 20.37 16.72 -1.75
N LYS A 53 20.46 17.55 -2.81
CA LYS A 53 21.67 18.30 -3.15
C LYS A 53 22.03 19.32 -2.07
N GLU A 54 21.08 20.14 -1.65
CA GLU A 54 21.26 21.17 -0.62
C GLU A 54 21.67 20.57 0.73
N GLY A 55 21.12 19.40 1.06
CA GLY A 55 21.48 18.64 2.28
C GLY A 55 22.86 17.97 2.19
N GLY A 56 23.52 17.98 1.04
CA GLY A 56 24.82 17.34 0.84
C GLY A 56 24.79 15.82 1.00
N TYR A 57 23.63 15.20 0.74
CA TYR A 57 23.46 13.76 0.89
C TYR A 57 24.07 13.02 -0.32
N THR A 58 24.77 11.93 -0.02
CA THR A 58 25.39 11.07 -1.04
C THR A 58 24.65 9.74 -1.23
N ARG A 59 23.66 9.47 -0.35
CA ARG A 59 22.78 8.32 -0.42
C ARG A 59 21.35 8.75 -0.10
N VAL A 60 20.41 8.30 -0.90
CA VAL A 60 18.97 8.49 -0.65
C VAL A 60 18.25 7.15 -0.63
N ILE A 61 17.35 6.99 0.34
CA ILE A 61 16.45 5.86 0.42
C ILE A 61 15.05 6.41 0.14
N ILE A 62 14.39 5.90 -0.88
CA ILE A 62 13.07 6.34 -1.33
C ILE A 62 12.06 5.25 -1.00
N VAL A 63 10.99 5.60 -0.27
CA VAL A 63 9.95 4.67 0.17
C VAL A 63 8.67 4.96 -0.61
N GLU A 64 8.21 4.01 -1.42
CA GLU A 64 6.90 4.02 -2.11
C GLU A 64 6.55 5.33 -2.84
N MET A 65 7.56 5.95 -3.41
CA MET A 65 7.40 7.16 -4.22
C MET A 65 8.06 6.96 -5.58
N PRO A 66 7.40 6.30 -6.55
CA PRO A 66 7.95 6.13 -7.88
C PRO A 66 8.16 7.48 -8.56
N GLY A 67 9.30 7.63 -9.27
CA GLY A 67 9.64 8.87 -9.98
C GLY A 67 10.94 8.70 -10.75
N GLU A 68 10.85 8.03 -11.90
CA GLU A 68 12.01 7.63 -12.70
C GLU A 68 12.87 8.82 -13.14
N THR A 69 12.24 9.98 -13.41
CA THR A 69 12.95 11.20 -13.78
C THR A 69 13.84 11.72 -12.64
N SER A 70 13.28 11.86 -11.45
CA SER A 70 14.02 12.32 -10.27
C SER A 70 15.05 11.30 -9.80
N GLU A 71 14.73 10.01 -9.86
CA GLU A 71 15.68 8.93 -9.57
C GLU A 71 16.89 8.97 -10.48
N GLU A 72 16.66 9.16 -11.80
CA GLU A 72 17.74 9.26 -12.78
C GLU A 72 18.61 10.51 -12.56
N GLN A 73 17.98 11.66 -12.26
CA GLN A 73 18.70 12.89 -11.93
C GLN A 73 19.61 12.70 -10.71
N LEU A 74 19.10 12.08 -9.63
CA LEU A 74 19.91 11.79 -8.44
C LEU A 74 21.10 10.89 -8.77
N ARG A 75 20.89 9.82 -9.55
CA ARG A 75 21.99 8.93 -9.99
C ARG A 75 23.03 9.66 -10.84
N LYS A 76 22.61 10.54 -11.76
CA LYS A 76 23.51 11.39 -12.58
C LYS A 76 24.35 12.36 -11.73
N MET A 77 23.83 12.76 -10.56
CA MET A 77 24.58 13.58 -9.60
C MET A 77 25.56 12.77 -8.74
N GLY A 78 25.66 11.46 -8.92
CA GLY A 78 26.51 10.57 -8.15
C GLY A 78 25.91 10.18 -6.78
N VAL A 79 24.62 10.40 -6.58
CA VAL A 79 23.92 9.98 -5.37
C VAL A 79 23.56 8.49 -5.50
N GLN A 80 23.88 7.70 -4.49
CA GLN A 80 23.39 6.32 -4.39
C GLN A 80 21.89 6.37 -4.12
N VAL A 81 21.08 5.73 -4.97
CA VAL A 81 19.62 5.68 -4.86
C VAL A 81 19.19 4.26 -4.53
N ASP A 82 18.67 4.06 -3.33
CA ASP A 82 18.04 2.81 -2.89
C ASP A 82 16.52 2.99 -2.89
N ILE A 83 15.80 2.06 -3.47
CA ILE A 83 14.34 2.07 -3.52
C ILE A 83 13.81 0.99 -2.57
N ILE A 84 12.86 1.36 -1.74
CA ILE A 84 12.07 0.46 -0.89
C ILE A 84 10.62 0.58 -1.35
N ASP A 85 10.12 -0.44 -2.03
CA ASP A 85 8.77 -0.48 -2.58
C ASP A 85 8.37 -1.95 -2.84
N HIS A 86 7.08 -2.22 -2.91
CA HIS A 86 6.52 -3.54 -3.20
C HIS A 86 5.25 -3.46 -4.06
N HIS A 87 5.11 -2.36 -4.81
CA HIS A 87 3.97 -2.13 -5.68
C HIS A 87 4.33 -2.38 -7.15
N HIS A 88 3.37 -2.89 -7.90
CA HIS A 88 3.45 -3.00 -9.34
C HIS A 88 2.63 -1.87 -9.97
N TYR A 89 3.31 -0.95 -10.61
CA TYR A 89 2.72 0.19 -11.32
C TYR A 89 2.67 -0.08 -12.82
N THR A 90 1.78 0.58 -13.55
CA THR A 90 1.77 0.50 -15.01
C THR A 90 3.09 1.02 -15.58
N GLY A 91 3.83 0.12 -16.22
CA GLY A 91 5.13 0.41 -16.83
C GLY A 91 6.31 0.39 -15.84
N LEU A 92 6.11 0.16 -14.55
CA LEU A 92 7.16 0.14 -13.55
C LEU A 92 6.89 -0.95 -12.50
N ASP A 93 7.66 -2.02 -12.54
CA ASP A 93 7.58 -3.08 -11.55
C ASP A 93 8.54 -2.80 -10.39
N ARG A 94 7.97 -2.62 -9.20
CA ARG A 94 8.68 -2.51 -7.92
C ARG A 94 8.26 -3.63 -6.95
N ALA A 95 7.33 -4.50 -7.37
CA ALA A 95 6.83 -5.61 -6.55
C ALA A 95 7.73 -6.84 -6.61
N HIS A 96 8.54 -6.98 -7.66
CA HIS A 96 9.36 -8.16 -7.87
C HIS A 96 10.86 -7.84 -7.83
N GLY A 97 11.61 -8.73 -7.20
CA GLY A 97 13.07 -8.68 -7.24
C GLY A 97 13.64 -9.17 -8.58
N PRO A 98 14.97 -9.05 -8.76
CA PRO A 98 15.63 -9.51 -9.98
C PRO A 98 15.46 -11.03 -10.26
N ASP A 99 15.13 -11.80 -9.24
CA ASP A 99 14.85 -13.25 -9.33
C ASP A 99 13.35 -13.54 -9.60
N GLY A 100 12.55 -12.53 -9.85
CA GLY A 100 11.11 -12.61 -10.12
C GLY A 100 10.25 -12.91 -8.88
N LYS A 101 10.85 -12.94 -7.69
CA LYS A 101 10.08 -13.16 -6.45
C LYS A 101 9.45 -11.87 -5.97
N ILE A 102 8.24 -12.00 -5.42
CA ILE A 102 7.54 -10.89 -4.78
C ILE A 102 8.37 -10.39 -3.59
N LEU A 103 8.59 -9.09 -3.55
CA LEU A 103 9.30 -8.44 -2.46
C LEU A 103 8.43 -8.37 -1.20
N MET A 104 9.10 -8.35 -0.07
CA MET A 104 8.47 -8.07 1.23
C MET A 104 7.99 -6.63 1.27
N SER A 105 7.13 -6.29 2.24
CA SER A 105 6.68 -4.93 2.46
C SER A 105 7.82 -3.94 2.64
N SER A 106 7.58 -2.66 2.42
CA SER A 106 8.59 -1.62 2.55
C SER A 106 9.18 -1.55 3.96
N LEU A 107 8.39 -1.78 4.99
CA LEU A 107 8.88 -1.85 6.37
C LEU A 107 9.78 -3.07 6.60
N GLU A 108 9.40 -4.24 6.07
CA GLU A 108 10.24 -5.44 6.18
C GLU A 108 11.58 -5.25 5.46
N GLN A 109 11.56 -4.62 4.26
CA GLN A 109 12.77 -4.24 3.52
C GLN A 109 13.63 -3.24 4.32
N PHE A 110 13.02 -2.23 4.95
CA PHE A 110 13.70 -1.27 5.81
C PHE A 110 14.38 -1.94 7.00
N LEU A 111 13.64 -2.82 7.71
CA LEU A 111 14.19 -3.58 8.84
C LEU A 111 15.39 -4.43 8.41
N ALA A 112 15.31 -5.09 7.25
CA ALA A 112 16.38 -5.92 6.70
C ALA A 112 17.59 -5.06 6.28
N MET A 113 17.37 -3.96 5.55
CA MET A 113 18.42 -3.05 5.09
C MET A 113 19.28 -2.53 6.24
N PHE A 114 18.66 -2.15 7.35
CA PHE A 114 19.35 -1.64 8.54
C PHE A 114 19.66 -2.71 9.58
N LYS A 115 19.35 -3.98 9.30
CA LYS A 115 19.56 -5.14 10.20
C LYS A 115 18.95 -4.90 11.59
N ILE A 116 17.76 -4.29 11.62
CA ILE A 116 17.07 -3.95 12.88
C ILE A 116 16.52 -5.23 13.52
N THR A 117 17.00 -5.52 14.71
CA THR A 117 16.62 -6.69 15.49
C THR A 117 15.48 -6.40 16.47
N ASP A 118 14.79 -7.44 16.94
CA ASP A 118 13.74 -7.31 17.96
C ASP A 118 14.28 -6.72 19.26
N ARG A 119 15.56 -7.01 19.60
CA ARG A 119 16.24 -6.42 20.75
C ARG A 119 16.38 -4.89 20.59
N GLN A 120 16.74 -4.43 19.40
CA GLN A 120 16.84 -2.99 19.11
C GLN A 120 15.47 -2.33 19.14
N LEU A 121 14.44 -2.93 18.52
CA LEU A 121 13.07 -2.42 18.60
C LEU A 121 12.61 -2.23 20.04
N LYS A 122 12.80 -3.25 20.90
CA LYS A 122 12.50 -3.16 22.33
C LYS A 122 13.29 -2.04 23.03
N SER A 123 14.58 -1.91 22.73
CA SER A 123 15.41 -0.84 23.34
C SER A 123 14.97 0.57 22.94
N TRP A 124 14.32 0.71 21.79
CA TRP A 124 13.73 1.97 21.31
C TRP A 124 12.30 2.20 21.80
N GLY A 125 11.73 1.25 22.56
CA GLY A 125 10.38 1.32 23.11
C GLY A 125 9.28 0.83 22.18
N PHE A 126 9.63 0.09 21.12
CA PHE A 126 8.67 -0.54 20.22
C PHE A 126 8.40 -2.00 20.60
N ASP A 127 7.16 -2.44 20.41
CA ASP A 127 6.81 -3.86 20.43
C ASP A 127 7.15 -4.51 19.08
N PRO A 128 8.10 -5.44 19.01
CA PRO A 128 8.47 -6.10 17.75
C PRO A 128 7.30 -6.81 17.06
N LEU A 129 6.36 -7.36 17.82
CA LEU A 129 5.16 -7.99 17.26
C LEU A 129 4.33 -6.98 16.48
N LEU A 130 4.15 -5.79 17.01
CA LEU A 130 3.38 -4.74 16.34
C LEU A 130 4.12 -4.17 15.14
N VAL A 131 5.42 -3.88 15.26
CA VAL A 131 6.23 -3.35 14.16
C VAL A 131 6.24 -4.33 12.98
N ARG A 132 6.58 -5.59 13.21
CA ARG A 132 6.56 -6.61 12.15
C ARG A 132 5.16 -6.81 11.59
N GLY A 133 4.16 -6.85 12.47
CA GLY A 133 2.76 -6.98 12.07
C GLY A 133 2.27 -5.87 11.14
N ILE A 134 2.75 -4.64 11.29
CA ILE A 134 2.43 -3.54 10.35
C ILE A 134 2.91 -3.87 8.94
N GLY A 135 4.18 -4.30 8.77
CA GLY A 135 4.70 -4.67 7.45
C GLY A 135 3.96 -5.87 6.85
N ILE A 136 3.74 -6.93 7.64
CA ILE A 136 2.99 -8.10 7.18
C ILE A 136 1.57 -7.73 6.78
N GLN A 137 0.89 -6.87 7.56
CA GLN A 137 -0.45 -6.39 7.24
C GLN A 137 -0.47 -5.57 5.95
N ASP A 138 0.56 -4.78 5.70
CA ASP A 138 0.61 -3.95 4.51
C ASP A 138 0.74 -4.80 3.24
N ARG A 139 1.64 -5.79 3.24
CA ARG A 139 1.82 -6.66 2.07
C ARG A 139 0.65 -7.61 1.78
N GLY A 140 -0.14 -8.03 2.78
CA GLY A 140 -1.18 -9.06 2.56
C GLY A 140 -2.36 -9.03 3.52
N TYR A 141 -2.57 -7.88 4.22
CA TYR A 141 -3.68 -7.64 5.12
C TYR A 141 -3.71 -8.64 6.28
N ILE A 142 -4.88 -8.91 6.86
CA ILE A 142 -5.03 -9.85 7.97
C ILE A 142 -4.73 -11.30 7.56
N TRP A 143 -4.80 -11.62 6.28
CA TRP A 143 -4.53 -12.95 5.75
C TRP A 143 -3.05 -13.28 5.85
N ALA A 144 -2.18 -12.35 5.49
CA ALA A 144 -0.75 -12.53 5.67
C ALA A 144 -0.36 -12.67 7.16
N LEU A 145 -1.03 -11.93 8.05
CA LEU A 145 -0.83 -12.09 9.49
C LEU A 145 -1.23 -13.50 9.98
N GLN A 146 -2.35 -14.05 9.46
CA GLN A 146 -2.77 -15.42 9.77
C GLN A 146 -1.78 -16.48 9.26
N ASP A 147 -1.31 -16.31 8.02
CA ASP A 147 -0.34 -17.20 7.38
C ASP A 147 1.01 -17.20 8.13
N GLU A 148 1.38 -16.05 8.73
CA GLU A 148 2.57 -15.90 9.59
C GLU A 148 2.32 -16.34 11.05
N GLY A 149 1.16 -16.95 11.34
CA GLY A 149 0.83 -17.54 12.64
C GLY A 149 0.37 -16.56 13.72
N TYR A 150 -0.01 -15.34 13.36
CA TYR A 150 -0.58 -14.39 14.33
C TYR A 150 -1.95 -14.89 14.81
N THR A 151 -2.15 -14.92 16.13
CA THR A 151 -3.45 -15.22 16.72
C THR A 151 -4.46 -14.11 16.46
N LYS A 152 -5.76 -14.40 16.55
CA LYS A 152 -6.82 -13.38 16.41
C LYS A 152 -6.61 -12.16 17.32
N SER A 153 -6.14 -12.38 18.56
CA SER A 153 -5.84 -11.29 19.50
C SER A 153 -4.65 -10.44 19.05
N GLN A 154 -3.60 -11.07 18.50
CA GLN A 154 -2.43 -10.35 17.97
C GLN A 154 -2.78 -9.57 16.71
N ILE A 155 -3.58 -10.16 15.80
CA ILE A 155 -4.09 -9.49 14.61
C ILE A 155 -4.88 -8.23 15.03
N LYS A 156 -5.79 -8.35 16.00
CA LYS A 156 -6.53 -7.20 16.51
C LYS A 156 -5.60 -6.11 17.04
N LYS A 157 -4.57 -6.47 17.81
CA LYS A 157 -3.58 -5.49 18.33
C LYS A 157 -2.84 -4.78 17.20
N VAL A 158 -2.42 -5.50 16.15
CA VAL A 158 -1.76 -4.91 14.99
C VAL A 158 -2.69 -3.93 14.28
N MET A 159 -3.94 -4.31 14.03
CA MET A 159 -4.94 -3.46 13.37
C MET A 159 -5.24 -2.20 14.20
N ASP A 160 -5.42 -2.34 15.51
CA ASP A 160 -5.66 -1.21 16.42
C ASP A 160 -4.44 -0.27 16.46
N TYR A 161 -3.23 -0.82 16.40
CA TYR A 161 -1.99 -0.05 16.36
C TYR A 161 -1.85 0.71 15.04
N ALA A 162 -2.16 0.07 13.90
CA ALA A 162 -2.19 0.73 12.59
C ALA A 162 -3.18 1.90 12.57
N ASP A 163 -4.40 1.69 13.10
CA ASP A 163 -5.40 2.74 13.23
C ASP A 163 -4.88 3.91 14.12
N THR A 164 -4.11 3.61 15.19
CA THR A 164 -3.51 4.62 16.07
C THR A 164 -2.42 5.43 15.35
N LEU A 165 -1.54 4.78 14.61
CA LEU A 165 -0.48 5.45 13.84
C LEU A 165 -1.03 6.46 12.83
N THR A 166 -2.18 6.14 12.22
CA THR A 166 -2.80 6.95 11.17
C THR A 166 -3.94 7.84 11.66
N ALA A 167 -4.29 7.80 12.95
CA ALA A 167 -5.44 8.53 13.50
C ALA A 167 -5.41 10.04 13.20
N HIS A 168 -4.21 10.65 13.26
CA HIS A 168 -4.03 12.08 13.00
C HIS A 168 -4.22 12.46 11.51
N LEU A 169 -4.18 11.49 10.60
CA LEU A 169 -4.44 11.70 9.16
C LEU A 169 -5.95 11.70 8.84
N HIS A 170 -6.77 11.32 9.78
CA HIS A 170 -8.19 11.08 9.57
C HIS A 170 -9.08 12.00 10.41
N ASN A 171 -10.15 12.49 9.80
CA ASN A 171 -11.19 13.20 10.54
C ASN A 171 -12.18 12.18 11.14
N PRO A 172 -12.37 12.13 12.47
CA PRO A 172 -13.22 11.13 13.12
C PRO A 172 -14.68 11.11 12.61
N LYS A 173 -15.26 12.28 12.30
CA LYS A 173 -16.61 12.38 11.74
C LYS A 173 -16.68 11.74 10.35
N THR A 174 -15.66 11.97 9.53
CA THR A 174 -15.56 11.36 8.20
C THR A 174 -15.38 9.84 8.30
N GLU A 175 -14.56 9.36 9.23
CA GLU A 175 -14.36 7.92 9.44
C GLU A 175 -15.64 7.23 9.91
N GLY A 176 -16.37 7.78 10.87
CA GLY A 176 -17.68 7.26 11.27
C GLY A 176 -18.69 7.21 10.11
N ARG A 177 -18.64 8.20 9.20
CA ARG A 177 -19.46 8.20 7.98
C ARG A 177 -19.02 7.11 6.99
N LYS A 178 -17.71 6.91 6.82
CA LYS A 178 -17.17 5.83 5.95
C LYS A 178 -17.63 4.45 6.44
N VAL A 179 -17.57 4.17 7.75
CA VAL A 179 -18.04 2.91 8.33
C VAL A 179 -19.51 2.66 8.00
N LYS A 180 -20.38 3.64 8.25
CA LYS A 180 -21.82 3.50 7.94
C LYS A 180 -22.10 3.29 6.46
N LEU A 181 -21.40 4.01 5.59
CA LEU A 181 -21.57 3.89 4.13
C LEU A 181 -21.01 2.56 3.61
N ALA A 182 -19.90 2.08 4.16
CA ALA A 182 -19.32 0.79 3.80
C ALA A 182 -20.27 -0.35 4.20
N GLN A 183 -20.81 -0.33 5.42
CA GLN A 183 -21.78 -1.31 5.87
C GLN A 183 -23.02 -1.32 4.97
N ALA A 184 -23.62 -0.16 4.72
CA ALA A 184 -24.80 -0.06 3.86
C ALA A 184 -24.51 -0.48 2.40
N ALA A 185 -23.28 -0.34 1.91
CA ALA A 185 -22.89 -0.83 0.60
C ALA A 185 -22.71 -2.36 0.60
N TRP A 186 -22.13 -2.91 1.67
CA TRP A 186 -21.98 -4.36 1.88
C TRP A 186 -23.32 -5.07 2.01
N ASP A 187 -24.26 -4.51 2.75
CA ASP A 187 -25.61 -5.07 2.92
C ASP A 187 -26.38 -5.19 1.59
N ARG A 188 -26.04 -4.33 0.59
CA ARG A 188 -26.63 -4.34 -0.75
C ARG A 188 -25.76 -5.03 -1.78
N ARG A 189 -24.75 -5.79 -1.36
CA ARG A 189 -23.88 -6.56 -2.24
C ARG A 189 -24.68 -7.51 -3.12
N LYS A 190 -24.15 -7.80 -4.29
CA LYS A 190 -24.66 -8.81 -5.21
C LYS A 190 -23.61 -9.90 -5.40
N GLU A 191 -24.05 -11.10 -5.62
CA GLU A 191 -23.15 -12.20 -5.98
C GLU A 191 -23.03 -12.29 -7.51
N TRP A 192 -21.83 -12.61 -7.95
CA TRP A 192 -21.55 -12.87 -9.36
C TRP A 192 -20.33 -13.78 -9.47
N GLU A 193 -20.55 -15.00 -10.00
CA GLU A 193 -19.46 -15.93 -10.31
C GLU A 193 -18.44 -16.12 -9.15
N GLY A 194 -18.92 -16.28 -7.92
CA GLY A 194 -18.08 -16.44 -6.73
C GLY A 194 -17.46 -15.15 -6.20
N PHE A 195 -17.76 -14.00 -6.79
CA PHE A 195 -17.44 -12.70 -6.26
C PHE A 195 -18.63 -12.05 -5.55
N TYR A 196 -18.37 -11.32 -4.50
CA TYR A 196 -19.30 -10.30 -4.03
C TYR A 196 -19.02 -8.99 -4.75
N VAL A 197 -20.04 -8.37 -5.31
CA VAL A 197 -19.98 -7.12 -6.06
C VAL A 197 -20.59 -6.01 -5.21
N VAL A 198 -19.78 -5.04 -4.80
CA VAL A 198 -20.20 -3.89 -4.00
C VAL A 198 -20.08 -2.63 -4.83
N THR A 199 -21.14 -1.83 -4.88
CA THR A 199 -21.14 -0.57 -5.63
C THR A 199 -21.52 0.59 -4.72
N THR A 200 -20.84 1.74 -4.88
CA THR A 200 -21.16 2.96 -4.13
C THR A 200 -21.02 4.20 -5.01
N ARG A 201 -21.87 5.21 -4.75
CA ARG A 201 -21.77 6.55 -5.35
C ARG A 201 -21.11 7.56 -4.41
N ALA A 202 -20.74 7.15 -3.19
CA ALA A 202 -20.08 8.03 -2.25
C ALA A 202 -18.74 8.52 -2.80
N ASN A 203 -18.45 9.81 -2.58
CA ASN A 203 -17.14 10.39 -2.88
C ASN A 203 -16.21 10.26 -1.66
N LEU A 204 -16.17 9.07 -1.07
CA LEU A 204 -15.32 8.71 0.06
C LEU A 204 -14.67 7.35 -0.23
N GLN A 205 -13.44 7.18 0.21
CA GLN A 205 -12.74 5.91 0.11
C GLN A 205 -13.36 4.90 1.08
N LEU A 206 -14.07 3.92 0.55
CA LEU A 206 -14.74 2.90 1.36
C LEU A 206 -14.01 1.55 1.35
N ARG A 207 -13.12 1.31 0.36
CA ARG A 207 -12.41 0.03 0.20
C ARG A 207 -11.79 -0.50 1.51
N PRO A 208 -11.01 0.27 2.29
CA PRO A 208 -10.40 -0.27 3.51
C PRO A 208 -11.44 -0.71 4.56
N ARG A 209 -12.54 0.05 4.68
CA ARG A 209 -13.63 -0.29 5.60
C ARG A 209 -14.44 -1.49 5.12
N LEU A 210 -14.69 -1.61 3.81
CA LEU A 210 -15.29 -2.80 3.20
C LEU A 210 -14.43 -4.03 3.41
N SER A 211 -13.11 -3.96 3.16
CA SER A 211 -12.20 -5.08 3.39
C SER A 211 -12.24 -5.56 4.85
N ARG A 212 -12.32 -4.62 5.81
CA ARG A 212 -12.43 -4.96 7.23
C ARG A 212 -13.75 -5.65 7.56
N ILE A 213 -14.89 -5.10 7.12
CA ILE A 213 -16.22 -5.69 7.32
C ILE A 213 -16.26 -7.12 6.76
N VAL A 214 -15.78 -7.30 5.53
CA VAL A 214 -15.74 -8.61 4.87
C VAL A 214 -14.85 -9.59 5.62
N ALA A 215 -13.70 -9.15 6.07
CA ALA A 215 -12.79 -9.99 6.83
C ALA A 215 -13.37 -10.42 8.18
N GLU A 216 -14.05 -9.51 8.86
CA GLU A 216 -14.74 -9.79 10.14
C GLU A 216 -15.94 -10.73 9.96
N GLU A 217 -16.76 -10.52 8.91
CA GLU A 217 -17.98 -11.31 8.66
C GLU A 217 -17.66 -12.69 8.05
N MET A 218 -16.76 -12.74 7.07
CA MET A 218 -16.47 -13.97 6.31
C MET A 218 -15.38 -14.83 6.96
N GLY A 219 -14.45 -14.24 7.70
CA GLY A 219 -13.37 -14.93 8.39
C GLY A 219 -12.36 -15.66 7.49
N LYS A 220 -12.41 -15.40 6.18
CA LYS A 220 -11.54 -16.00 5.14
C LYS A 220 -11.33 -15.04 3.98
N PRO A 221 -10.25 -15.20 3.20
CA PRO A 221 -10.07 -14.46 1.95
C PRO A 221 -11.31 -14.60 1.08
N THR A 222 -11.89 -13.49 0.66
CA THR A 222 -13.17 -13.45 -0.05
C THR A 222 -13.07 -12.57 -1.28
N ALA A 223 -13.39 -13.15 -2.43
CA ALA A 223 -13.30 -12.46 -3.71
C ALA A 223 -14.32 -11.31 -3.81
N LEU A 224 -13.82 -10.09 -4.04
CA LEU A 224 -14.62 -8.86 -4.10
C LEU A 224 -14.39 -8.10 -5.39
N ILE A 225 -15.45 -7.51 -5.93
CA ILE A 225 -15.37 -6.41 -6.89
C ILE A 225 -16.01 -5.18 -6.23
N ILE A 226 -15.22 -4.12 -6.04
CA ILE A 226 -15.68 -2.88 -5.42
C ILE A 226 -15.67 -1.78 -6.47
N VAL A 227 -16.82 -1.14 -6.71
CA VAL A 227 -16.95 -0.01 -7.65
C VAL A 227 -17.32 1.25 -6.89
N GLU A 228 -16.35 2.14 -6.75
CA GLU A 228 -16.53 3.46 -6.15
C GLU A 228 -16.82 4.51 -7.24
N HIS A 229 -18.07 4.56 -7.72
CA HIS A 229 -18.48 5.45 -8.82
C HIS A 229 -18.16 6.92 -8.56
N GLY A 230 -18.37 7.39 -7.31
CA GLY A 230 -18.08 8.78 -6.93
C GLY A 230 -16.61 9.16 -7.01
N ARG A 231 -15.72 8.16 -6.97
CA ARG A 231 -14.26 8.35 -7.05
C ARG A 231 -13.67 7.88 -8.39
N GLY A 232 -14.47 7.26 -9.24
CA GLY A 232 -14.01 6.68 -10.50
C GLY A 232 -13.05 5.49 -10.30
N LEU A 233 -13.18 4.72 -9.21
CA LEU A 233 -12.29 3.61 -8.88
C LEU A 233 -13.01 2.28 -8.95
N ILE A 234 -12.30 1.28 -9.47
CA ILE A 234 -12.71 -0.13 -9.43
C ILE A 234 -11.58 -0.92 -8.80
N TYR A 235 -11.94 -1.84 -7.91
CA TYR A 235 -11.01 -2.77 -7.29
C TYR A 235 -11.52 -4.19 -7.46
N VAL A 236 -10.60 -5.14 -7.64
CA VAL A 236 -10.83 -6.57 -7.52
C VAL A 236 -9.89 -7.09 -6.46
N GLN A 237 -10.43 -7.73 -5.43
CA GLN A 237 -9.66 -8.18 -4.27
C GLN A 237 -9.79 -9.69 -4.07
N GLU A 238 -8.74 -10.29 -3.49
CA GLU A 238 -8.62 -11.72 -3.19
C GLU A 238 -8.95 -12.59 -4.41
N SER A 239 -8.35 -12.26 -5.54
CA SER A 239 -8.67 -12.85 -6.84
C SER A 239 -7.43 -13.33 -7.58
N PRO A 240 -7.47 -14.53 -8.18
CA PRO A 240 -6.39 -15.02 -9.03
C PRO A 240 -6.30 -14.25 -10.36
N TYR A 241 -7.29 -13.41 -10.68
CA TYR A 241 -7.35 -12.64 -11.93
C TYR A 241 -6.73 -11.24 -11.81
N ALA A 242 -6.14 -10.88 -10.67
CA ALA A 242 -5.62 -9.54 -10.44
C ALA A 242 -4.53 -9.15 -11.45
N LEU A 243 -3.54 -10.01 -11.68
CA LEU A 243 -2.48 -9.79 -12.67
C LEU A 243 -3.04 -9.69 -14.09
N HIS A 244 -3.97 -10.59 -14.49
CA HIS A 244 -4.61 -10.52 -15.81
C HIS A 244 -5.34 -9.18 -16.04
N LEU A 245 -6.04 -8.68 -15.02
CA LEU A 245 -6.72 -7.38 -15.09
C LEU A 245 -5.70 -6.23 -15.21
N PHE A 246 -4.58 -6.34 -14.49
CA PHE A 246 -3.49 -5.39 -14.58
C PHE A 246 -2.85 -5.35 -15.96
N GLU A 247 -2.51 -6.51 -16.55
CA GLU A 247 -1.96 -6.62 -17.88
C GLU A 247 -2.91 -6.04 -18.95
N ARG A 248 -4.22 -6.28 -18.78
CA ARG A 248 -5.24 -5.85 -19.74
C ARG A 248 -5.61 -4.37 -19.65
N PHE A 249 -5.67 -3.82 -18.46
CA PHE A 249 -6.24 -2.49 -18.20
C PHE A 249 -5.24 -1.51 -17.57
N GLY A 250 -4.05 -1.97 -17.19
CA GLY A 250 -3.14 -1.18 -16.36
C GLY A 250 -3.71 -0.95 -14.96
N GLY A 251 -3.31 0.13 -14.33
CA GLY A 251 -3.68 0.43 -12.94
C GLY A 251 -2.56 0.07 -11.98
N PHE A 252 -2.88 -0.64 -10.91
CA PHE A 252 -1.90 -1.09 -9.89
C PHE A 252 -2.35 -2.39 -9.24
N THR A 253 -1.37 -3.17 -8.78
CA THR A 253 -1.61 -4.34 -7.94
C THR A 253 -1.20 -4.05 -6.49
N PHE A 254 -1.68 -4.83 -5.55
CA PHE A 254 -1.35 -4.75 -4.14
C PHE A 254 -1.72 -6.06 -3.43
N GLY A 255 -1.20 -6.26 -2.22
CA GLY A 255 -1.50 -7.45 -1.42
C GLY A 255 -1.06 -8.74 -2.11
N LEU A 256 0.25 -8.87 -2.39
CA LEU A 256 0.86 -10.05 -3.03
C LEU A 256 0.22 -10.40 -4.38
N ASP A 257 -0.06 -9.39 -5.19
CA ASP A 257 -0.71 -9.50 -6.51
C ASP A 257 -2.08 -10.21 -6.51
N ARG A 258 -2.70 -10.33 -5.35
CA ARG A 258 -4.06 -10.87 -5.21
C ARG A 258 -5.14 -9.82 -5.39
N ASN A 259 -4.74 -8.56 -5.46
CA ASN A 259 -5.64 -7.43 -5.58
C ASN A 259 -5.20 -6.52 -6.73
N TRP A 260 -6.19 -5.99 -7.42
CA TRP A 260 -6.01 -5.04 -8.51
C TRP A 260 -6.89 -3.81 -8.28
N GLY A 261 -6.40 -2.64 -8.69
CA GLY A 261 -7.14 -1.39 -8.68
C GLY A 261 -6.91 -0.58 -9.94
N HIS A 262 -7.98 0.10 -10.40
CA HIS A 262 -7.90 1.01 -11.54
C HIS A 262 -8.68 2.29 -11.25
N LYS A 263 -8.04 3.43 -11.54
CA LYS A 263 -8.67 4.75 -11.45
C LYS A 263 -9.00 5.25 -12.86
N ASN A 264 -10.27 5.44 -13.12
CA ASN A 264 -10.73 6.08 -14.36
C ASN A 264 -10.36 7.57 -14.37
N VAL A 265 -9.57 7.98 -15.35
CA VAL A 265 -9.11 9.35 -15.53
C VAL A 265 -9.96 10.04 -16.61
N PRO A 266 -10.37 11.30 -16.44
CA PRO A 266 -11.04 12.06 -17.50
C PRO A 266 -10.23 12.08 -18.79
N GLY A 267 -10.90 11.94 -19.92
CA GLY A 267 -10.23 11.92 -21.25
C GLY A 267 -9.66 10.56 -21.68
N GLN A 268 -9.66 9.55 -20.81
CA GLN A 268 -9.28 8.18 -21.17
C GLN A 268 -10.49 7.27 -21.27
N LYS A 269 -10.32 6.12 -21.96
CA LYS A 269 -11.36 5.09 -22.04
C LYS A 269 -11.71 4.60 -20.63
N LYS A 270 -12.95 4.78 -20.24
CA LYS A 270 -13.45 4.36 -18.92
C LYS A 270 -13.56 2.84 -18.86
N ILE A 271 -12.94 2.26 -17.82
CA ILE A 271 -13.13 0.85 -17.47
C ILE A 271 -14.36 0.73 -16.57
N THR A 272 -15.26 -0.16 -16.94
CA THR A 272 -16.54 -0.39 -16.26
C THR A 272 -16.57 -1.75 -15.56
N LEU A 273 -17.54 -1.95 -14.67
CA LEU A 273 -17.80 -3.27 -14.07
C LEU A 273 -18.03 -4.36 -15.15
N ARG A 274 -18.66 -3.99 -16.27
CA ARG A 274 -18.89 -4.90 -17.41
C ARG A 274 -17.58 -5.35 -18.05
N ASP A 275 -16.65 -4.41 -18.25
CA ASP A 275 -15.34 -4.73 -18.84
C ASP A 275 -14.55 -5.68 -17.94
N VAL A 276 -14.54 -5.42 -16.61
CA VAL A 276 -13.89 -6.28 -15.62
C VAL A 276 -14.50 -7.68 -15.63
N LYS A 277 -15.83 -7.80 -15.60
CA LYS A 277 -16.52 -9.09 -15.67
C LYS A 277 -16.19 -9.86 -16.96
N ASN A 278 -16.20 -9.17 -18.10
CA ASN A 278 -15.87 -9.78 -19.38
C ASN A 278 -14.42 -10.29 -19.40
N ALA A 279 -13.48 -9.52 -18.86
CA ALA A 279 -12.07 -9.92 -18.76
C ALA A 279 -11.87 -11.17 -17.89
N ILE A 280 -12.54 -11.24 -16.75
CA ILE A 280 -12.51 -12.42 -15.87
C ILE A 280 -13.09 -13.64 -16.59
N ASN A 281 -14.24 -13.50 -17.26
CA ASN A 281 -14.87 -14.60 -17.98
C ASN A 281 -14.01 -15.13 -19.14
N THR A 282 -13.27 -14.25 -19.84
CA THR A 282 -12.36 -14.69 -20.91
C THR A 282 -11.32 -15.69 -20.41
N VAL A 283 -10.75 -15.46 -19.21
CA VAL A 283 -9.74 -16.37 -18.66
C VAL A 283 -10.39 -17.68 -18.16
N ARG A 284 -11.54 -17.58 -17.49
CA ARG A 284 -12.24 -18.76 -16.93
C ARG A 284 -12.63 -19.79 -17.97
N HIS A 285 -13.00 -19.37 -19.17
CA HIS A 285 -13.40 -20.28 -20.24
C HIS A 285 -12.22 -20.90 -21.00
N HIS A 286 -10.98 -20.47 -20.71
CA HIS A 286 -9.77 -20.98 -21.32
C HIS A 286 -8.89 -21.78 -20.34
N SER A 287 -9.29 -21.86 -19.06
CA SER A 287 -8.70 -22.68 -18.01
C SER A 287 -9.51 -23.93 -17.73
#